data_cc0db9bc319ed88bef5bd823bb8e8f13
#
_entry.id   cc0db9bc319ed88bef5bd823bb8e8f13
#
_cell.length_a   1.000
_cell.length_b   1.000
_cell.length_c   1.000
_cell.angle_alpha   90.00
_cell.angle_beta   90.00
_cell.angle_gamma   90.00
#
_symmetry.space_group_name_H-M   'P 1'
#
loop_
_entity.id
_entity.type
_entity.pdbx_description
1 polymer ?
#
loop_
_entity_poly.entity_id
_entity_poly.type
_entity_poly.pdbx_seq_one_letter_code
_entity_poly.pdbx_strand_id
1 'polypeptide(L)'
;QLRNIAQGKVNAHKLSSVELEIFSYDVDTNLELLEYYCQEADFVFNLAGVNRPKEVEEFMEGNFGFASKLLNTLKRYGNKCPVLLSSSIQAELDNPYGQSKRAGEDLFFDYARETGAEVLVYRLPNLFGKWCNPNYNSVVATFCYNIAHGLPIQINNPDALLNLVYIDDLVEELINALTKDEHHDGR
;
A
#
# COMPACT_ATOMS: atom_id res chain seq x y z
N GLN A 1 12.01 -5.68 -1.73
CA GLN A 1 12.32 -6.87 -0.92
C GLN A 1 12.01 -8.16 -1.69
N LEU A 2 10.76 -8.39 -2.16
CA LEU A 2 10.38 -9.62 -2.89
C LEU A 2 11.30 -9.91 -4.07
N ARG A 3 11.67 -8.91 -4.89
CA ARG A 3 12.63 -9.10 -5.99
C ARG A 3 14.00 -9.57 -5.51
N ASN A 4 14.46 -9.10 -4.35
CA ASN A 4 15.73 -9.54 -3.77
C ASN A 4 15.63 -10.98 -3.25
N ILE A 5 14.47 -11.38 -2.74
CA ILE A 5 14.19 -12.77 -2.33
C ILE A 5 14.14 -13.67 -3.56
N ALA A 6 13.38 -13.30 -4.59
CA ALA A 6 13.30 -14.05 -5.86
C ALA A 6 14.66 -14.24 -6.54
N GLN A 7 15.58 -13.27 -6.38
CA GLN A 7 16.95 -13.32 -6.91
C GLN A 7 17.96 -14.02 -5.97
N GLY A 8 17.49 -14.57 -4.83
CA GLY A 8 18.36 -15.21 -3.84
C GLY A 8 19.34 -14.27 -3.09
N LYS A 9 19.12 -12.95 -3.19
CA LYS A 9 19.97 -11.94 -2.53
C LYS A 9 19.68 -11.77 -1.04
N VAL A 10 18.48 -12.15 -0.62
CA VAL A 10 18.01 -12.11 0.77
C VAL A 10 17.35 -13.43 1.07
N ASN A 11 17.77 -14.05 2.16
CA ASN A 11 17.16 -15.29 2.61
C ASN A 11 15.91 -14.96 3.43
N ALA A 12 14.74 -15.25 2.88
CA ALA A 12 13.49 -15.21 3.62
C ALA A 12 13.09 -16.65 3.91
N HIS A 13 13.30 -17.11 5.12
CA HIS A 13 13.03 -18.50 5.54
C HIS A 13 11.63 -18.99 5.15
N LYS A 14 10.63 -18.10 5.16
CA LYS A 14 9.24 -18.39 4.81
C LYS A 14 8.99 -18.57 3.31
N LEU A 15 9.81 -17.98 2.45
CA LEU A 15 9.66 -18.00 0.98
C LEU A 15 10.80 -18.75 0.27
N SER A 16 11.71 -19.39 1.00
CA SER A 16 12.90 -20.04 0.44
C SER A 16 12.60 -21.23 -0.46
N SER A 17 11.43 -21.83 -0.35
CA SER A 17 10.98 -22.97 -1.17
C SER A 17 9.96 -22.59 -2.25
N VAL A 18 9.65 -21.30 -2.42
CA VAL A 18 8.65 -20.80 -3.35
C VAL A 18 9.35 -20.09 -4.50
N GLU A 19 9.04 -20.49 -5.73
CA GLU A 19 9.42 -19.72 -6.92
C GLU A 19 8.51 -18.49 -7.03
N LEU A 20 9.11 -17.30 -6.99
CA LEU A 20 8.37 -16.03 -7.03
C LEU A 20 8.51 -15.39 -8.41
N GLU A 21 7.42 -15.27 -9.11
CA GLU A 21 7.28 -14.37 -10.25
C GLU A 21 6.63 -13.06 -9.80
N ILE A 22 7.22 -11.91 -10.16
CA ILE A 22 6.79 -10.60 -9.65
C ILE A 22 6.39 -9.70 -10.78
N PHE A 23 5.11 -9.49 -10.92
CA PHE A 23 4.52 -8.49 -11.82
C PHE A 23 4.50 -7.12 -11.15
N SER A 24 4.78 -6.08 -11.93
CA SER A 24 4.68 -4.69 -11.45
C SER A 24 3.84 -3.90 -12.42
N TYR A 25 2.81 -3.25 -11.90
CA TYR A 25 1.93 -2.38 -12.67
C TYR A 25 1.96 -0.96 -12.07
N ASP A 26 2.18 0.04 -12.92
CA ASP A 26 2.20 1.45 -12.54
C ASP A 26 1.49 2.28 -13.62
N VAL A 27 1.31 3.56 -13.38
CA VAL A 27 0.57 4.52 -14.22
C VAL A 27 1.02 4.49 -15.69
N ASP A 28 2.31 4.27 -15.94
CA ASP A 28 2.88 4.20 -17.30
C ASP A 28 2.82 2.78 -17.91
N THR A 29 2.24 1.81 -17.24
CA THR A 29 2.18 0.43 -17.70
C THR A 29 0.98 0.22 -18.64
N ASN A 30 1.16 -0.53 -19.74
CA ASN A 30 0.08 -0.84 -20.67
C ASN A 30 -1.06 -1.61 -19.98
N LEU A 31 -2.29 -1.23 -20.30
CA LEU A 31 -3.50 -1.85 -19.74
C LEU A 31 -3.61 -3.35 -20.03
N GLU A 32 -3.13 -3.81 -21.21
CA GLU A 32 -3.12 -5.23 -21.56
C GLU A 32 -2.32 -6.07 -20.57
N LEU A 33 -1.26 -5.48 -19.97
CA LEU A 33 -0.48 -6.15 -18.94
C LEU A 33 -1.26 -6.27 -17.62
N LEU A 34 -2.13 -5.32 -17.27
CA LEU A 34 -3.00 -5.46 -16.11
C LEU A 34 -3.91 -6.67 -16.26
N GLU A 35 -4.47 -6.87 -17.45
CA GLU A 35 -5.34 -8.01 -17.73
C GLU A 35 -4.59 -9.34 -17.56
N TYR A 36 -3.41 -9.44 -18.17
CA TYR A 36 -2.55 -10.61 -18.01
C TYR A 36 -2.18 -10.86 -16.55
N TYR A 37 -1.71 -9.82 -15.82
CA TYR A 37 -1.31 -9.97 -14.43
C TYR A 37 -2.49 -10.38 -13.54
N CYS A 38 -3.69 -9.85 -13.80
CA CYS A 38 -4.89 -10.25 -13.05
C CYS A 38 -5.34 -11.70 -13.33
N GLN A 39 -4.97 -12.30 -14.46
CA GLN A 39 -5.24 -13.71 -14.72
C GLN A 39 -4.28 -14.62 -13.96
N GLU A 40 -3.00 -14.25 -13.90
CA GLU A 40 -1.92 -15.09 -13.39
C GLU A 40 -1.60 -14.88 -11.90
N ALA A 41 -2.09 -13.81 -11.29
CA ALA A 41 -1.71 -13.47 -9.92
C ALA A 41 -2.28 -14.45 -8.89
N ASP A 42 -1.42 -14.92 -7.99
CA ASP A 42 -1.78 -15.67 -6.78
C ASP A 42 -1.97 -14.76 -5.56
N PHE A 43 -1.46 -13.55 -5.61
CA PHE A 43 -1.61 -12.51 -4.56
C PHE A 43 -1.43 -11.12 -5.17
N VAL A 44 -2.23 -10.14 -4.75
CA VAL A 44 -2.12 -8.76 -5.22
C VAL A 44 -1.86 -7.79 -4.07
N PHE A 45 -0.78 -7.02 -4.18
CA PHE A 45 -0.52 -5.87 -3.33
C PHE A 45 -0.97 -4.59 -4.05
N ASN A 46 -2.10 -4.02 -3.66
CA ASN A 46 -2.50 -2.69 -4.12
C ASN A 46 -1.89 -1.61 -3.22
N LEU A 47 -0.70 -1.15 -3.62
CA LEU A 47 0.04 -0.05 -2.96
C LEU A 47 -0.15 1.28 -3.68
N ALA A 48 -0.90 1.29 -4.78
CA ALA A 48 -1.19 2.49 -5.55
C ALA A 48 -2.07 3.47 -4.75
N GLY A 49 -1.78 4.75 -4.88
CA GLY A 49 -2.58 5.78 -4.27
C GLY A 49 -1.98 7.17 -4.44
N VAL A 50 -2.85 8.18 -4.41
CA VAL A 50 -2.49 9.60 -4.46
C VAL A 50 -2.61 10.19 -3.07
N ASN A 51 -1.58 10.90 -2.61
CA ASN A 51 -1.54 11.54 -1.29
C ASN A 51 -1.19 13.03 -1.32
N ARG A 52 -0.77 13.55 -2.48
CA ARG A 52 -0.49 14.98 -2.74
C ARG A 52 -0.89 15.34 -4.16
N PRO A 53 -2.19 15.39 -4.44
CA PRO A 53 -2.69 15.78 -5.76
C PRO A 53 -2.50 17.28 -5.98
N LYS A 54 -2.63 17.70 -7.24
CA LYS A 54 -2.76 19.10 -7.60
C LYS A 54 -4.18 19.59 -7.40
N GLU A 55 -5.16 18.75 -7.77
CA GLU A 55 -6.58 18.99 -7.64
C GLU A 55 -7.21 17.93 -6.72
N VAL A 56 -8.25 18.31 -5.97
CA VAL A 56 -8.89 17.46 -4.94
C VAL A 56 -9.50 16.20 -5.56
N GLU A 57 -9.99 16.31 -6.79
CA GLU A 57 -10.61 15.20 -7.53
C GLU A 57 -9.65 14.05 -7.80
N GLU A 58 -8.36 14.33 -7.93
CA GLU A 58 -7.32 13.32 -8.15
C GLU A 58 -7.20 12.32 -6.98
N PHE A 59 -7.65 12.68 -5.76
CA PHE A 59 -7.73 11.74 -4.65
C PHE A 59 -8.67 10.58 -4.97
N MET A 60 -9.87 10.89 -5.47
CA MET A 60 -10.83 9.85 -5.81
C MET A 60 -10.39 9.05 -7.02
N GLU A 61 -9.87 9.69 -8.06
CA GLU A 61 -9.40 9.00 -9.25
C GLU A 61 -8.23 8.05 -8.94
N GLY A 62 -7.22 8.49 -8.19
CA GLY A 62 -6.04 7.69 -7.87
C GLY A 62 -6.28 6.63 -6.80
N ASN A 63 -7.11 6.90 -5.77
CA ASN A 63 -7.32 5.95 -4.68
C ASN A 63 -8.51 5.00 -4.93
N PHE A 64 -9.57 5.47 -5.54
CA PHE A 64 -10.76 4.67 -5.84
C PHE A 64 -10.78 4.17 -7.28
N GLY A 65 -10.48 5.03 -8.26
CA GLY A 65 -10.61 4.70 -9.68
C GLY A 65 -9.72 3.52 -10.11
N PHE A 66 -8.44 3.54 -9.75
CA PHE A 66 -7.54 2.42 -10.05
C PHE A 66 -7.94 1.15 -9.29
N ALA A 67 -8.28 1.26 -8.01
CA ALA A 67 -8.76 0.12 -7.22
C ALA A 67 -9.99 -0.53 -7.86
N SER A 68 -10.96 0.27 -8.31
CA SER A 68 -12.15 -0.21 -9.04
C SER A 68 -11.77 -0.97 -10.31
N LYS A 69 -10.84 -0.43 -11.10
CA LYS A 69 -10.36 -1.07 -12.33
C LYS A 69 -9.68 -2.41 -12.05
N LEU A 70 -8.81 -2.48 -11.05
CA LEU A 70 -8.11 -3.70 -10.62
C LEU A 70 -9.11 -4.79 -10.23
N LEU A 71 -10.02 -4.48 -9.28
CA LEU A 71 -10.98 -5.45 -8.76
C LEU A 71 -11.98 -5.92 -9.83
N ASN A 72 -12.43 -5.01 -10.70
CA ASN A 72 -13.29 -5.38 -11.84
C ASN A 72 -12.56 -6.28 -12.84
N THR A 73 -11.25 -6.10 -13.04
CA THR A 73 -10.45 -6.96 -13.90
C THR A 73 -10.30 -8.36 -13.28
N LEU A 74 -9.99 -8.48 -12.00
CA LEU A 74 -9.96 -9.76 -11.29
C LEU A 74 -11.32 -10.48 -11.37
N LYS A 75 -12.44 -9.77 -11.14
CA LYS A 75 -13.80 -10.33 -11.28
C LYS A 75 -14.06 -10.86 -12.69
N ARG A 76 -13.69 -10.10 -13.72
CA ARG A 76 -13.89 -10.49 -15.13
C ARG A 76 -13.19 -11.79 -15.49
N TYR A 77 -12.02 -12.03 -14.94
CA TYR A 77 -11.25 -13.26 -15.15
C TYR A 77 -11.54 -14.35 -14.12
N GLY A 78 -12.44 -14.11 -13.16
CA GLY A 78 -12.78 -15.06 -12.11
C GLY A 78 -11.65 -15.37 -11.14
N ASN A 79 -10.60 -14.53 -11.11
CA ASN A 79 -9.49 -14.69 -10.19
C ASN A 79 -9.89 -14.17 -8.80
N LYS A 80 -9.80 -15.04 -7.80
CA LYS A 80 -10.16 -14.78 -6.38
C LYS A 80 -8.93 -14.82 -5.47
N CYS A 81 -7.75 -14.53 -6.01
CA CYS A 81 -6.54 -14.45 -5.19
C CYS A 81 -6.69 -13.42 -4.08
N PRO A 82 -6.00 -13.56 -2.96
CA PRO A 82 -5.98 -12.56 -1.90
C PRO A 82 -5.53 -11.20 -2.42
N VAL A 83 -6.19 -10.13 -1.97
CA VAL A 83 -5.88 -8.76 -2.38
C VAL A 83 -5.64 -7.89 -1.15
N LEU A 84 -4.46 -7.28 -1.08
CA LEU A 84 -4.08 -6.39 -0.01
C LEU A 84 -4.19 -4.93 -0.46
N LEU A 85 -4.84 -4.09 0.35
CA LEU A 85 -4.94 -2.64 0.17
C LEU A 85 -4.10 -1.90 1.21
N SER A 86 -3.16 -1.07 0.77
CA SER A 86 -2.54 -0.06 1.62
C SER A 86 -3.47 1.13 1.80
N SER A 87 -4.22 1.14 2.90
CA SER A 87 -5.04 2.26 3.32
C SER A 87 -4.27 3.19 4.29
N SER A 88 -4.96 4.02 5.01
CA SER A 88 -4.39 4.97 5.95
C SER A 88 -5.28 5.11 7.19
N ILE A 89 -4.67 5.35 8.37
CA ILE A 89 -5.42 5.76 9.57
C ILE A 89 -6.27 7.01 9.31
N GLN A 90 -5.91 7.84 8.32
CA GLN A 90 -6.70 9.01 7.92
C GLN A 90 -8.04 8.64 7.24
N ALA A 91 -8.29 7.39 6.90
CA ALA A 91 -9.60 6.95 6.42
C ALA A 91 -10.73 7.20 7.45
N GLU A 92 -10.40 7.43 8.73
CA GLU A 92 -11.35 7.81 9.77
C GLU A 92 -11.68 9.32 9.78
N LEU A 93 -10.88 10.13 9.08
CA LEU A 93 -11.04 11.58 9.06
C LEU A 93 -12.01 12.03 7.96
N ASP A 94 -12.76 13.09 8.26
CA ASP A 94 -13.66 13.74 7.30
C ASP A 94 -12.92 14.83 6.50
N ASN A 95 -11.97 14.39 5.67
CA ASN A 95 -11.26 15.23 4.70
C ASN A 95 -11.18 14.50 3.35
N PRO A 96 -10.90 15.20 2.24
CA PRO A 96 -10.91 14.58 0.90
C PRO A 96 -10.02 13.34 0.75
N TYR A 97 -8.84 13.36 1.36
CA TYR A 97 -7.95 12.21 1.35
C TYR A 97 -8.52 11.03 2.14
N GLY A 98 -9.00 11.28 3.38
CA GLY A 98 -9.61 10.25 4.22
C GLY A 98 -10.85 9.64 3.57
N GLN A 99 -11.71 10.47 3.00
CA GLN A 99 -12.91 10.03 2.26
C GLN A 99 -12.53 9.14 1.07
N SER A 100 -11.51 9.50 0.29
CA SER A 100 -11.05 8.69 -0.85
C SER A 100 -10.46 7.34 -0.41
N LYS A 101 -9.73 7.30 0.71
CA LYS A 101 -9.21 6.04 1.27
C LYS A 101 -10.34 5.14 1.77
N ARG A 102 -11.33 5.72 2.47
CA ARG A 102 -12.52 4.97 2.93
C ARG A 102 -13.31 4.40 1.78
N ALA A 103 -13.55 5.20 0.73
CA ALA A 103 -14.23 4.72 -0.47
C ALA A 103 -13.48 3.55 -1.14
N GLY A 104 -12.14 3.58 -1.12
CA GLY A 104 -11.31 2.46 -1.54
C GLY A 104 -11.52 1.21 -0.67
N GLU A 105 -11.51 1.37 0.66
CA GLU A 105 -11.76 0.25 1.60
C GLU A 105 -13.15 -0.37 1.37
N ASP A 106 -14.19 0.45 1.26
CA ASP A 106 -15.56 -0.01 1.00
C ASP A 106 -15.63 -0.84 -0.29
N LEU A 107 -14.95 -0.39 -1.34
CA LEU A 107 -14.88 -1.11 -2.61
C LEU A 107 -14.23 -2.50 -2.46
N PHE A 108 -13.16 -2.61 -1.65
CA PHE A 108 -12.49 -3.89 -1.38
C PHE A 108 -13.37 -4.82 -0.54
N PHE A 109 -14.09 -4.30 0.45
CA PHE A 109 -15.03 -5.10 1.25
C PHE A 109 -16.23 -5.55 0.42
N ASP A 110 -16.75 -4.72 -0.50
CA ASP A 110 -17.80 -5.11 -1.44
C ASP A 110 -17.30 -6.23 -2.37
N TYR A 111 -16.09 -6.11 -2.89
CA TYR A 111 -15.47 -7.16 -3.70
C TYR A 111 -15.35 -8.48 -2.94
N ALA A 112 -14.93 -8.45 -1.67
CA ALA A 112 -14.86 -9.65 -0.83
C ALA A 112 -16.24 -10.30 -0.66
N ARG A 113 -17.29 -9.49 -0.38
CA ARG A 113 -18.66 -9.98 -0.22
C ARG A 113 -19.23 -10.60 -1.50
N GLU A 114 -18.92 -10.01 -2.65
CA GLU A 114 -19.43 -10.45 -3.95
C GLU A 114 -18.73 -11.72 -4.46
N THR A 115 -17.44 -11.84 -4.24
CA THR A 115 -16.61 -12.89 -4.85
C THR A 115 -16.21 -13.99 -3.92
N GLY A 116 -16.20 -13.72 -2.61
CA GLY A 116 -15.61 -14.60 -1.59
C GLY A 116 -14.09 -14.59 -1.59
N ALA A 117 -13.45 -13.62 -2.27
CA ALA A 117 -11.98 -13.44 -2.22
C ALA A 117 -11.56 -12.90 -0.84
N GLU A 118 -10.38 -13.29 -0.40
CA GLU A 118 -9.76 -12.75 0.79
C GLU A 118 -9.28 -11.32 0.54
N VAL A 119 -9.57 -10.41 1.46
CA VAL A 119 -9.18 -9.01 1.37
C VAL A 119 -8.52 -8.58 2.67
N LEU A 120 -7.33 -8.01 2.56
CA LEU A 120 -6.54 -7.49 3.67
C LEU A 120 -6.43 -5.96 3.53
N VAL A 121 -6.93 -5.21 4.51
CA VAL A 121 -6.87 -3.74 4.51
C VAL A 121 -5.96 -3.25 5.62
N TYR A 122 -4.85 -2.63 5.24
CA TYR A 122 -3.88 -2.07 6.19
C TYR A 122 -4.06 -0.56 6.30
N ARG A 123 -4.61 -0.08 7.41
CA ARG A 123 -4.66 1.35 7.75
C ARG A 123 -3.32 1.80 8.32
N LEU A 124 -2.43 2.20 7.44
CA LEU A 124 -1.07 2.54 7.80
C LEU A 124 -0.99 3.93 8.45
N PRO A 125 -0.24 4.09 9.55
CA PRO A 125 0.12 5.39 10.09
C PRO A 125 1.25 6.04 9.27
N ASN A 126 1.92 7.04 9.83
CA ASN A 126 3.05 7.67 9.16
C ASN A 126 4.25 6.72 9.08
N LEU A 127 4.70 6.46 7.87
CA LEU A 127 5.86 5.61 7.61
C LEU A 127 7.15 6.43 7.66
N PHE A 128 8.21 5.80 8.17
CA PHE A 128 9.55 6.36 8.13
C PHE A 128 10.61 5.29 7.85
N GLY A 129 11.79 5.72 7.45
CA GLY A 129 12.93 4.84 7.22
C GLY A 129 13.60 5.03 5.86
N LYS A 130 14.19 3.96 5.33
CA LYS A 130 14.99 3.97 4.11
C LYS A 130 14.19 4.52 2.91
N TRP A 131 14.88 5.30 2.08
CA TRP A 131 14.36 5.84 0.82
C TRP A 131 13.23 6.87 0.95
N CYS A 132 12.93 7.29 2.19
CA CYS A 132 11.93 8.33 2.42
C CYS A 132 12.48 9.69 1.98
N ASN A 133 11.75 10.38 1.10
CA ASN A 133 12.13 11.70 0.64
C ASN A 133 11.88 12.76 1.72
N PRO A 134 12.89 13.59 2.06
CA PRO A 134 12.69 14.73 2.95
C PRO A 134 11.78 15.77 2.28
N ASN A 135 11.13 16.59 3.09
CA ASN A 135 10.23 17.66 2.65
C ASN A 135 9.06 17.17 1.76
N TYR A 136 8.70 15.89 1.89
CA TYR A 136 7.56 15.30 1.20
C TYR A 136 6.51 14.81 2.21
N ASN A 137 6.50 13.57 2.63
CA ASN A 137 5.44 13.01 3.48
C ASN A 137 5.91 12.48 4.84
N SER A 138 7.18 12.61 5.17
CA SER A 138 7.70 12.12 6.45
C SER A 138 8.36 13.25 7.23
N VAL A 139 7.82 13.55 8.40
CA VAL A 139 8.44 14.48 9.34
C VAL A 139 9.82 13.97 9.79
N VAL A 140 9.96 12.66 10.03
CA VAL A 140 11.23 12.05 10.42
C VAL A 140 12.31 12.28 9.36
N ALA A 141 12.03 11.96 8.09
CA ALA A 141 12.97 12.17 6.99
C ALA A 141 13.32 13.66 6.83
N THR A 142 12.33 14.55 6.95
CA THR A 142 12.51 15.99 6.86
C THR A 142 13.40 16.51 7.98
N PHE A 143 13.16 16.09 9.22
CA PHE A 143 13.97 16.53 10.37
C PHE A 143 15.40 15.98 10.28
N CYS A 144 15.56 14.71 9.96
CA CYS A 144 16.90 14.13 9.77
C CYS A 144 17.69 14.86 8.69
N TYR A 145 17.07 15.14 7.55
CA TYR A 145 17.70 15.86 6.46
C TYR A 145 18.08 17.30 6.87
N ASN A 146 17.14 18.04 7.45
CA ASN A 146 17.36 19.43 7.84
C ASN A 146 18.47 19.55 8.89
N ILE A 147 18.45 18.70 9.91
CA ILE A 147 19.48 18.69 10.96
C ILE A 147 20.86 18.37 10.36
N ALA A 148 20.95 17.36 9.49
CA ALA A 148 22.21 16.96 8.86
C ALA A 148 22.80 18.06 7.95
N HIS A 149 21.96 18.96 7.43
CA HIS A 149 22.38 20.06 6.57
C HIS A 149 22.42 21.43 7.27
N GLY A 150 22.24 21.49 8.58
CA GLY A 150 22.19 22.74 9.34
C GLY A 150 20.98 23.63 8.99
N LEU A 151 19.91 23.05 8.44
CA LEU A 151 18.68 23.76 8.10
C LEU A 151 17.72 23.78 9.31
N PRO A 152 16.89 24.82 9.42
CA PRO A 152 15.91 24.90 10.50
C PRO A 152 14.86 23.80 10.41
N ILE A 153 14.42 23.29 11.57
CA ILE A 153 13.22 22.44 11.69
C ILE A 153 12.06 23.30 12.17
N GLN A 154 10.86 23.00 11.67
CA GLN A 154 9.62 23.66 12.08
C GLN A 154 8.72 22.66 12.78
N ILE A 155 8.36 22.95 14.02
CA ILE A 155 7.40 22.18 14.81
C ILE A 155 6.10 23.00 14.88
N ASN A 156 5.09 22.59 14.15
CA ASN A 156 3.81 23.31 14.08
C ASN A 156 2.97 23.12 15.35
N ASN A 157 3.00 21.91 15.91
CA ASN A 157 2.32 21.58 17.16
C ASN A 157 3.23 20.65 17.97
N PRO A 158 3.80 21.14 19.09
CA PRO A 158 4.69 20.34 19.94
C PRO A 158 3.97 19.21 20.70
N ASP A 159 2.64 19.31 20.86
CA ASP A 159 1.83 18.32 21.59
C ASP A 159 1.24 17.26 20.64
N ALA A 160 1.55 17.33 19.32
CA ALA A 160 1.03 16.37 18.35
C ALA A 160 1.61 14.97 18.60
N LEU A 161 0.72 14.00 18.81
CA LEU A 161 1.09 12.59 18.88
C LEU A 161 1.22 12.04 17.45
N LEU A 162 2.39 11.46 17.16
CA LEU A 162 2.67 10.86 15.86
C LEU A 162 2.76 9.34 16.01
N ASN A 163 1.82 8.63 15.38
CA ASN A 163 1.95 7.20 15.22
C ASN A 163 2.90 6.93 14.06
N LEU A 164 3.98 6.21 14.32
CA LEU A 164 5.04 5.95 13.36
C LEU A 164 5.26 4.45 13.21
N VAL A 165 5.45 3.99 11.97
CA VAL A 165 5.87 2.62 11.64
C VAL A 165 7.13 2.67 10.82
N TYR A 166 8.13 1.85 11.20
CA TYR A 166 9.35 1.71 10.44
C TYR A 166 9.11 0.87 9.16
N ILE A 167 9.70 1.29 8.06
CA ILE A 167 9.42 0.66 6.75
C ILE A 167 9.79 -0.82 6.68
N ASP A 168 10.86 -1.25 7.37
CA ASP A 168 11.27 -2.65 7.34
C ASP A 168 10.27 -3.53 8.12
N ASP A 169 9.67 -3.02 9.22
CA ASP A 169 8.64 -3.73 9.98
C ASP A 169 7.37 -3.89 9.14
N LEU A 170 6.98 -2.83 8.41
CA LEU A 170 5.86 -2.94 7.47
C LEU A 170 6.15 -3.94 6.35
N VAL A 171 7.35 -3.94 5.78
CA VAL A 171 7.71 -4.89 4.71
C VAL A 171 7.67 -6.33 5.23
N GLU A 172 8.09 -6.58 6.48
CA GLU A 172 7.98 -7.89 7.11
C GLU A 172 6.52 -8.31 7.25
N GLU A 173 5.66 -7.41 7.71
CA GLU A 173 4.21 -7.65 7.83
C GLU A 173 3.54 -7.93 6.48
N LEU A 174 3.91 -7.19 5.42
CA LEU A 174 3.41 -7.46 4.06
C LEU A 174 3.87 -8.85 3.55
N ILE A 175 5.06 -9.32 3.94
CA ILE A 175 5.52 -10.67 3.62
C ILE A 175 4.74 -11.70 4.46
N ASN A 176 4.45 -11.40 5.72
CA ASN A 176 3.60 -12.24 6.56
C ASN A 176 2.21 -12.41 5.95
N ALA A 177 1.60 -11.32 5.43
CA ALA A 177 0.34 -11.40 4.72
C ALA A 177 0.38 -12.34 3.50
N LEU A 178 1.49 -12.35 2.75
CA LEU A 178 1.68 -13.28 1.64
C LEU A 178 1.76 -14.75 2.09
N THR A 179 2.28 -15.00 3.30
CA THR A 179 2.47 -16.35 3.86
C THR A 179 1.37 -16.77 4.84
N LYS A 180 0.33 -15.96 5.02
CA LYS A 180 -0.78 -16.17 5.98
C LYS A 180 -0.33 -16.22 7.45
N ASP A 181 0.69 -15.44 7.78
CA ASP A 181 1.20 -15.26 9.14
C ASP A 181 1.03 -13.80 9.61
N GLU A 182 0.15 -13.05 8.94
CA GLU A 182 -0.14 -11.66 9.24
C GLU A 182 -0.85 -11.48 10.59
N HIS A 183 -0.73 -10.28 11.14
CA HIS A 183 -1.43 -9.91 12.36
C HIS A 183 -2.80 -9.31 12.03
N HIS A 184 -3.83 -9.80 12.73
CA HIS A 184 -5.19 -9.30 12.63
C HIS A 184 -5.62 -8.60 13.92
N ASP A 185 -6.36 -7.52 13.81
CA ASP A 185 -7.05 -6.90 14.95
C ASP A 185 -8.50 -7.40 15.13
N GLY A 186 -8.92 -8.33 14.30
CA GLY A 186 -10.20 -9.01 14.38
C GLY A 186 -11.38 -8.21 13.83
N ARG A 187 -11.14 -7.26 12.93
CA ARG A 187 -12.20 -6.47 12.28
C ARG A 187 -12.52 -6.98 10.88
#